data_d449c424576e594c27a9e16456a988e5
#
_entry.id   d449c424576e594c27a9e16456a988e5
#
_cell.length_a   1.000
_cell.length_b   1.000
_cell.length_c   1.000
_cell.angle_alpha   90.00
_cell.angle_beta   90.00
_cell.angle_gamma   90.00
#
_symmetry.space_group_name_H-M   'P 1'
#
loop_
_entity.id
_entity.type
_entity.pdbx_description
1 polymer ?
#
loop_
_entity_poly.entity_id
_entity_poly.type
_entity_poly.pdbx_seq_one_letter_code
_entity_poly.pdbx_strand_id
1 'polypeptide(L)'
;MPQTKNRYMPGLDGLRAIAVFAVIAYHFGWPAASGGLLGVGVFFVLSGYLITDLLLEERRNTGRFNLGRFWIRRALRLLPAMLFMLLAVTVYLALTAPGRLSVIHRELLSALTYTSNWYLIYRQVSYFESFSPLSPIGHLWSLAVEEQFYLLWPLFIWGMIRFIPIPTRGKLLAATLTVAAASFIAMAFLYMPGTDPSRVYYGTDTRAFGLLIGAAFAIFIPSRKLVEPFQKGSILLDVTGAIGLCISIWMIVSIDKYDDSLYRGGMLVLSVASGLVIVASASPFSKIGRLLAWKPLRWIGVRSYGIYLWHYPVQVLAGPKEPGAESNLLYQLVQLVIILIISSLSYRYLENPIRNGTWFKNKKKERKSMNSKKMKKVYRTITLGMAIMIMLLITACEGAGNNKSALPRETTEETSANIPDTATPTQAPGHSPATHVGQSGGVTVIGDSVIVGVKPNLEKLIPNIVVDGKVSRQLSDAIDVVNTLKAAHQLGSTVVIELGTNGPFSSNKLDELLDAIGEDKQIYVVNSRVPRDWQDSVNKTLAEAADEHSNVKLIDWHSFSKGKTEWFTKDGVHLQPKGAEAYAGLIEEAIR
;
A
#
# COMPACT_ATOMS: atom_id res chain seq x y z
N MET A 1 18.61 -15.24 -42.41
CA MET A 1 18.46 -13.93 -41.76
C MET A 1 19.02 -14.05 -40.34
N PRO A 2 19.93 -13.19 -39.89
CA PRO A 2 20.48 -13.27 -38.55
C PRO A 2 19.35 -13.08 -37.54
N GLN A 3 19.21 -13.99 -36.59
CA GLN A 3 18.33 -13.87 -35.44
C GLN A 3 18.71 -12.59 -34.71
N THR A 4 17.86 -11.57 -34.74
CA THR A 4 18.01 -10.36 -33.95
C THR A 4 17.97 -10.78 -32.48
N LYS A 5 19.15 -10.87 -31.84
CA LYS A 5 19.25 -11.02 -30.39
C LYS A 5 18.44 -9.89 -29.75
N ASN A 6 17.53 -10.19 -28.81
CA ASN A 6 16.88 -9.19 -27.97
C ASN A 6 17.92 -8.20 -27.51
N ARG A 7 17.76 -6.96 -27.94
CA ARG A 7 18.74 -5.92 -27.69
C ARG A 7 18.71 -5.53 -26.21
N TYR A 8 19.85 -5.68 -25.56
CA TYR A 8 20.02 -5.21 -24.20
C TYR A 8 20.15 -3.67 -24.18
N MET A 9 19.38 -2.99 -23.32
CA MET A 9 19.30 -1.53 -23.18
C MET A 9 19.81 -1.13 -21.78
N PRO A 10 21.11 -0.91 -21.59
CA PRO A 10 21.70 -0.73 -20.26
C PRO A 10 21.23 0.54 -19.53
N GLY A 11 20.80 1.59 -20.25
CA GLY A 11 20.25 2.81 -19.66
C GLY A 11 18.95 2.56 -18.88
N LEU A 12 18.14 1.58 -19.30
CA LEU A 12 16.93 1.23 -18.58
C LEU A 12 17.21 0.57 -17.21
N ASP A 13 18.33 -0.11 -17.07
CA ASP A 13 18.74 -0.64 -15.77
C ASP A 13 19.15 0.49 -14.83
N GLY A 14 19.77 1.57 -15.33
CA GLY A 14 20.04 2.75 -14.53
C GLY A 14 18.78 3.45 -14.03
N LEU A 15 17.76 3.56 -14.88
CA LEU A 15 16.46 4.10 -14.44
C LEU A 15 15.80 3.22 -13.36
N ARG A 16 15.88 1.89 -13.50
CA ARG A 16 15.42 0.97 -12.45
C ARG A 16 16.18 1.14 -11.14
N ALA A 17 17.49 1.45 -11.20
CA ALA A 17 18.28 1.70 -10.01
C ALA A 17 17.79 2.95 -9.27
N ILE A 18 17.53 4.05 -9.99
CA ILE A 18 16.97 5.27 -9.41
C ILE A 18 15.61 4.98 -8.79
N ALA A 19 14.72 4.29 -9.51
CA ALA A 19 13.37 3.99 -9.06
C ALA A 19 13.37 3.12 -7.79
N VAL A 20 14.17 2.05 -7.72
CA VAL A 20 14.22 1.20 -6.52
C VAL A 20 14.85 1.91 -5.34
N PHE A 21 15.84 2.77 -5.58
CA PHE A 21 16.46 3.56 -4.50
C PHE A 21 15.48 4.58 -3.93
N ALA A 22 14.68 5.25 -4.78
CA ALA A 22 13.64 6.16 -4.33
C ALA A 22 12.62 5.44 -3.42
N VAL A 23 12.17 4.24 -3.81
CA VAL A 23 11.25 3.42 -2.98
C VAL A 23 11.87 3.06 -1.64
N ILE A 24 13.14 2.66 -1.60
CA ILE A 24 13.83 2.31 -0.35
C ILE A 24 13.97 3.53 0.55
N ALA A 25 14.40 4.67 -0.01
CA ALA A 25 14.58 5.91 0.72
C ALA A 25 13.25 6.41 1.34
N TYR A 26 12.14 6.28 0.60
CA TYR A 26 10.80 6.55 1.10
C TYR A 26 10.44 5.65 2.30
N HIS A 27 10.64 4.35 2.19
CA HIS A 27 10.34 3.43 3.28
C HIS A 27 11.27 3.60 4.50
N PHE A 28 12.47 4.14 4.30
CA PHE A 28 13.35 4.54 5.40
C PHE A 28 12.97 5.88 6.03
N GLY A 29 11.98 6.59 5.48
CA GLY A 29 11.56 7.90 5.98
C GLY A 29 12.59 9.01 5.71
N TRP A 30 13.41 8.89 4.65
CA TRP A 30 14.39 9.93 4.34
C TRP A 30 13.69 11.18 3.79
N PRO A 31 13.86 12.36 4.44
CA PRO A 31 13.19 13.59 4.02
C PRO A 31 13.46 13.99 2.56
N ALA A 32 14.65 13.68 2.05
CA ALA A 32 15.04 13.92 0.66
C ALA A 32 14.31 13.02 -0.37
N ALA A 33 13.43 12.15 0.07
CA ALA A 33 12.66 11.24 -0.79
C ALA A 33 11.19 11.11 -0.33
N SER A 34 10.58 12.22 0.07
CA SER A 34 9.16 12.28 0.48
C SER A 34 8.22 11.70 -0.58
N GLY A 35 8.48 11.98 -1.87
CA GLY A 35 7.79 11.40 -3.02
C GLY A 35 8.42 10.10 -3.54
N GLY A 36 9.27 9.40 -2.78
CA GLY A 36 9.96 8.20 -3.25
C GLY A 36 9.05 7.02 -3.60
N LEU A 37 7.82 7.00 -3.06
CA LEU A 37 6.74 6.09 -3.46
C LEU A 37 6.49 6.10 -4.98
N LEU A 38 6.80 7.20 -5.66
CA LEU A 38 6.66 7.40 -7.10
C LEU A 38 7.59 6.51 -7.93
N GLY A 39 8.65 5.97 -7.32
CA GLY A 39 9.49 4.96 -7.95
C GLY A 39 8.72 3.75 -8.46
N VAL A 40 7.61 3.35 -7.79
CA VAL A 40 6.69 2.31 -8.26
C VAL A 40 6.04 2.72 -9.59
N GLY A 41 5.63 3.99 -9.72
CA GLY A 41 5.08 4.53 -10.97
C GLY A 41 6.07 4.45 -12.14
N VAL A 42 7.35 4.74 -11.89
CA VAL A 42 8.42 4.58 -12.89
C VAL A 42 8.55 3.11 -13.32
N PHE A 43 8.47 2.14 -12.39
CA PHE A 43 8.48 0.71 -12.72
C PHE A 43 7.27 0.32 -13.57
N PHE A 44 6.08 0.85 -13.29
CA PHE A 44 4.89 0.57 -14.10
C PHE A 44 5.08 1.02 -15.55
N VAL A 45 5.58 2.23 -15.80
CA VAL A 45 5.84 2.72 -17.14
C VAL A 45 6.93 1.88 -17.86
N LEU A 46 8.01 1.53 -17.14
CA LEU A 46 9.05 0.63 -17.66
C LEU A 46 8.49 -0.74 -18.06
N SER A 47 7.64 -1.31 -17.22
CA SER A 47 7.02 -2.62 -17.46
C SER A 47 6.07 -2.56 -18.66
N GLY A 48 5.24 -1.54 -18.75
CA GLY A 48 4.37 -1.31 -19.90
C GLY A 48 5.13 -1.20 -21.22
N TYR A 49 6.20 -0.39 -21.23
CA TYR A 49 7.05 -0.22 -22.42
C TYR A 49 7.72 -1.53 -22.83
N LEU A 50 8.41 -2.20 -21.90
CA LEU A 50 9.21 -3.39 -22.23
C LEU A 50 8.36 -4.57 -22.66
N ILE A 51 7.21 -4.79 -22.02
CA ILE A 51 6.30 -5.89 -22.37
C ILE A 51 5.70 -5.66 -23.75
N THR A 52 5.25 -4.44 -24.02
CA THR A 52 4.62 -4.11 -25.31
C THR A 52 5.63 -4.18 -26.45
N ASP A 53 6.82 -3.60 -26.26
CA ASP A 53 7.91 -3.66 -27.24
C ASP A 53 8.30 -5.11 -27.57
N LEU A 54 8.41 -5.97 -26.55
CA LEU A 54 8.72 -7.38 -26.69
C LEU A 54 7.63 -8.14 -27.48
N LEU A 55 6.36 -7.91 -27.17
CA LEU A 55 5.23 -8.58 -27.86
C LEU A 55 5.14 -8.16 -29.32
N LEU A 56 5.26 -6.86 -29.60
CA LEU A 56 5.20 -6.34 -30.97
C LEU A 56 6.39 -6.80 -31.81
N GLU A 57 7.58 -6.89 -31.21
CA GLU A 57 8.78 -7.39 -31.87
C GLU A 57 8.70 -8.90 -32.13
N GLU A 58 8.20 -9.73 -31.18
CA GLU A 58 7.96 -11.16 -31.38
C GLU A 58 7.00 -11.40 -32.55
N ARG A 59 5.88 -10.67 -32.60
CA ARG A 59 4.92 -10.76 -33.71
C ARG A 59 5.56 -10.40 -35.03
N ARG A 60 6.30 -9.30 -35.08
CA ARG A 60 6.95 -8.85 -36.32
C ARG A 60 7.92 -9.89 -36.85
N ASN A 61 8.70 -10.53 -35.97
CA ASN A 61 9.74 -11.47 -36.37
C ASN A 61 9.20 -12.88 -36.67
N THR A 62 8.06 -13.26 -36.08
CA THR A 62 7.51 -14.62 -36.19
C THR A 62 6.15 -14.69 -36.88
N GLY A 63 5.49 -13.55 -37.10
CA GLY A 63 4.12 -13.46 -37.61
C GLY A 63 3.04 -13.91 -36.61
N ARG A 64 3.43 -14.42 -35.44
CA ARG A 64 2.53 -15.04 -34.44
C ARG A 64 2.85 -14.56 -33.04
N PHE A 65 1.84 -14.60 -32.16
CA PHE A 65 2.03 -14.47 -30.71
C PHE A 65 2.10 -15.84 -30.07
N ASN A 66 3.13 -16.09 -29.26
CA ASN A 66 3.19 -17.27 -28.43
C ASN A 66 2.97 -16.88 -26.96
N LEU A 67 1.68 -16.66 -26.62
CA LEU A 67 1.27 -16.22 -25.26
C LEU A 67 1.78 -17.17 -24.18
N GLY A 68 1.67 -18.50 -24.40
CA GLY A 68 2.16 -19.49 -23.43
C GLY A 68 3.67 -19.36 -23.17
N ARG A 69 4.49 -19.19 -24.24
CA ARG A 69 5.93 -18.95 -24.09
C ARG A 69 6.21 -17.62 -23.39
N PHE A 70 5.42 -16.59 -23.64
CA PHE A 70 5.54 -15.31 -22.98
C PHE A 70 5.33 -15.46 -21.46
N TRP A 71 4.19 -16.03 -21.03
CA TRP A 71 3.88 -16.20 -19.60
C TRP A 71 4.88 -17.10 -18.88
N ILE A 72 5.33 -18.18 -19.51
CA ILE A 72 6.37 -19.03 -18.94
C ILE A 72 7.67 -18.25 -18.69
N ARG A 73 8.11 -17.43 -19.65
CA ARG A 73 9.32 -16.61 -19.48
C ARG A 73 9.17 -15.60 -18.34
N ARG A 74 7.97 -15.05 -18.12
CA ARG A 74 7.68 -14.15 -17.00
C ARG A 74 7.66 -14.92 -15.68
N ALA A 75 6.93 -16.00 -15.61
CA ALA A 75 6.89 -16.85 -14.42
C ALA A 75 8.29 -17.30 -13.99
N LEU A 76 9.14 -17.78 -14.92
CA LEU A 76 10.53 -18.17 -14.63
C LEU A 76 11.41 -17.00 -14.18
N ARG A 77 11.05 -15.77 -14.51
CA ARG A 77 11.78 -14.58 -14.09
C ARG A 77 11.39 -14.10 -12.70
N LEU A 78 10.11 -14.18 -12.33
CA LEU A 78 9.56 -13.49 -11.16
C LEU A 78 9.21 -14.46 -10.02
N LEU A 79 8.52 -15.56 -10.31
CA LEU A 79 8.06 -16.50 -9.28
C LEU A 79 9.17 -17.09 -8.40
N PRO A 80 10.33 -17.54 -8.92
CA PRO A 80 11.30 -18.23 -8.06
C PRO A 80 11.82 -17.37 -6.91
N ALA A 81 12.14 -16.10 -7.18
CA ALA A 81 12.63 -15.19 -6.14
C ALA A 81 11.53 -14.79 -5.17
N MET A 82 10.30 -14.52 -5.67
CA MET A 82 9.15 -14.22 -4.82
C MET A 82 8.82 -15.39 -3.88
N LEU A 83 8.72 -16.60 -4.40
CA LEU A 83 8.44 -17.79 -3.60
C LEU A 83 9.52 -18.05 -2.54
N PHE A 84 10.80 -17.84 -2.89
CA PHE A 84 11.90 -17.96 -1.94
C PHE A 84 11.80 -16.92 -0.83
N MET A 85 11.49 -15.67 -1.16
CA MET A 85 11.30 -14.61 -0.17
C MET A 85 10.09 -14.91 0.74
N LEU A 86 8.94 -15.28 0.16
CA LEU A 86 7.75 -15.63 0.95
C LEU A 86 8.02 -16.82 1.89
N LEU A 87 8.72 -17.86 1.41
CA LEU A 87 9.11 -18.99 2.24
C LEU A 87 10.03 -18.55 3.38
N ALA A 88 11.03 -17.72 3.10
CA ALA A 88 11.96 -17.22 4.13
C ALA A 88 11.24 -16.39 5.20
N VAL A 89 10.33 -15.49 4.79
CA VAL A 89 9.50 -14.71 5.73
C VAL A 89 8.59 -15.61 6.56
N THR A 90 7.94 -16.59 5.92
CA THR A 90 7.07 -17.55 6.61
C THR A 90 7.83 -18.35 7.67
N VAL A 91 8.99 -18.90 7.30
CA VAL A 91 9.85 -19.68 8.23
C VAL A 91 10.35 -18.77 9.36
N TYR A 92 10.81 -17.57 9.04
CA TYR A 92 11.26 -16.63 10.07
C TYR A 92 10.16 -16.33 11.09
N LEU A 93 8.95 -16.00 10.63
CA LEU A 93 7.82 -15.71 11.52
C LEU A 93 7.35 -16.95 12.29
N ALA A 94 7.37 -18.13 11.68
CA ALA A 94 7.03 -19.38 12.38
C ALA A 94 7.97 -19.65 13.56
N LEU A 95 9.25 -19.29 13.44
CA LEU A 95 10.26 -19.51 14.47
C LEU A 95 10.30 -18.38 15.53
N THR A 96 10.02 -17.13 15.15
CA THR A 96 10.24 -15.97 16.01
C THR A 96 8.96 -15.31 16.53
N ALA A 97 7.85 -15.42 15.78
CA ALA A 97 6.59 -14.75 16.08
C ALA A 97 5.37 -15.48 15.47
N PRO A 98 5.06 -16.72 15.92
CA PRO A 98 3.99 -17.54 15.33
C PRO A 98 2.62 -16.85 15.35
N GLY A 99 2.32 -16.02 16.35
CA GLY A 99 1.10 -15.22 16.41
C GLY A 99 0.97 -14.23 15.24
N ARG A 100 2.07 -13.65 14.77
CA ARG A 100 2.06 -12.77 13.58
C ARG A 100 1.79 -13.57 12.29
N LEU A 101 2.26 -14.80 12.20
CA LEU A 101 2.01 -15.66 11.04
C LEU A 101 0.52 -15.96 10.89
N SER A 102 -0.19 -16.20 11.99
CA SER A 102 -1.64 -16.41 11.95
C SER A 102 -2.43 -15.19 11.47
N VAL A 103 -1.90 -13.98 11.66
CA VAL A 103 -2.52 -12.74 11.17
C VAL A 103 -2.30 -12.57 9.66
N ILE A 104 -1.07 -12.83 9.15
CA ILE A 104 -0.73 -12.55 7.76
C ILE A 104 -0.99 -13.72 6.78
N HIS A 105 -1.52 -14.87 7.23
CA HIS A 105 -1.70 -16.05 6.36
C HIS A 105 -2.58 -15.78 5.14
N ARG A 106 -3.66 -14.98 5.29
CA ARG A 106 -4.54 -14.58 4.17
C ARG A 106 -3.82 -13.64 3.20
N GLU A 107 -2.96 -12.78 3.70
CA GLU A 107 -2.14 -11.89 2.89
C GLU A 107 -1.09 -12.69 2.09
N LEU A 108 -0.47 -13.72 2.70
CA LEU A 108 0.40 -14.66 1.99
C LEU A 108 -0.31 -15.37 0.84
N LEU A 109 -1.56 -15.81 1.05
CA LEU A 109 -2.38 -16.41 -0.02
C LEU A 109 -2.68 -15.40 -1.13
N SER A 110 -3.02 -14.17 -0.77
CA SER A 110 -3.29 -13.10 -1.75
C SER A 110 -2.03 -12.73 -2.55
N ALA A 111 -0.84 -12.77 -1.93
CA ALA A 111 0.42 -12.56 -2.62
C ALA A 111 0.72 -13.68 -3.63
N LEU A 112 0.47 -14.93 -3.27
CA LEU A 112 0.65 -16.09 -4.16
C LEU A 112 -0.25 -16.05 -5.41
N THR A 113 -1.45 -15.49 -5.26
CA THR A 113 -2.44 -15.37 -6.35
C THR A 113 -2.34 -14.04 -7.09
N TYR A 114 -1.39 -13.16 -6.71
CA TYR A 114 -1.26 -11.80 -7.24
C TYR A 114 -2.52 -10.96 -7.10
N THR A 115 -3.22 -11.10 -5.97
CA THR A 115 -4.43 -10.32 -5.62
C THR A 115 -4.24 -9.48 -4.35
N SER A 116 -2.98 -9.32 -3.88
CA SER A 116 -2.68 -8.62 -2.62
C SER A 116 -3.15 -7.16 -2.62
N ASN A 117 -3.12 -6.46 -3.74
CA ASN A 117 -3.66 -5.10 -3.83
C ASN A 117 -5.16 -5.04 -3.55
N TRP A 118 -5.94 -5.95 -4.11
CA TRP A 118 -7.39 -6.04 -3.85
C TRP A 118 -7.70 -6.53 -2.44
N TYR A 119 -6.88 -7.43 -1.91
CA TYR A 119 -7.00 -7.87 -0.52
C TYR A 119 -6.79 -6.71 0.46
N LEU A 120 -5.76 -5.87 0.25
CA LEU A 120 -5.50 -4.70 1.08
C LEU A 120 -6.63 -3.66 0.99
N ILE A 121 -7.18 -3.42 -0.22
CA ILE A 121 -8.34 -2.56 -0.41
C ILE A 121 -9.56 -3.11 0.36
N TYR A 122 -9.86 -4.40 0.20
CA TYR A 122 -10.99 -5.03 0.89
C TYR A 122 -10.86 -4.99 2.41
N ARG A 123 -9.63 -5.10 2.91
CA ARG A 123 -9.31 -5.01 4.34
C ARG A 123 -9.17 -3.57 4.84
N GLN A 124 -9.31 -2.58 3.98
CA GLN A 124 -9.13 -1.16 4.29
C GLN A 124 -7.78 -0.87 4.98
N VAL A 125 -6.72 -1.57 4.54
CA VAL A 125 -5.36 -1.36 5.08
C VAL A 125 -4.76 -0.14 4.42
N SER A 126 -4.41 0.88 5.20
CA SER A 126 -3.70 2.03 4.69
C SER A 126 -2.28 1.66 4.23
N TYR A 127 -1.86 2.22 3.09
CA TYR A 127 -0.48 2.18 2.62
C TYR A 127 0.40 3.21 3.34
N PHE A 128 -0.21 4.32 3.69
CA PHE A 128 0.47 5.52 4.18
C PHE A 128 0.57 5.53 5.70
N GLU A 129 -0.31 4.81 6.37
CA GLU A 129 -0.46 4.82 7.82
C GLU A 129 -0.65 3.41 8.35
N SER A 130 0.02 3.11 9.45
CA SER A 130 -0.16 1.83 10.14
C SER A 130 0.06 2.02 11.64
N PHE A 131 -0.99 1.81 12.40
CA PHE A 131 -0.94 1.69 13.87
C PHE A 131 -0.74 0.24 14.32
N SER A 132 -0.88 -0.71 13.40
CA SER A 132 -0.59 -2.13 13.62
C SER A 132 0.82 -2.47 13.18
N PRO A 133 1.43 -3.54 13.69
CA PRO A 133 2.71 -4.01 13.17
C PRO A 133 2.65 -4.22 11.67
N LEU A 134 3.50 -3.51 10.93
CA LEU A 134 3.56 -3.58 9.48
C LEU A 134 3.69 -5.03 8.99
N SER A 135 2.91 -5.38 7.96
CA SER A 135 3.08 -6.66 7.28
C SER A 135 4.39 -6.68 6.51
N PRO A 136 5.28 -7.67 6.71
CA PRO A 136 6.55 -7.73 5.99
C PRO A 136 6.40 -7.99 4.48
N ILE A 137 5.20 -8.26 4.00
CA ILE A 137 4.91 -8.54 2.59
C ILE A 137 3.93 -7.54 1.96
N GLY A 138 3.55 -6.48 2.69
CA GLY A 138 2.59 -5.48 2.21
C GLY A 138 2.97 -4.83 0.88
N HIS A 139 4.26 -4.61 0.61
CA HIS A 139 4.76 -4.04 -0.64
C HIS A 139 4.45 -4.86 -1.91
N LEU A 140 4.03 -6.13 -1.77
CA LEU A 140 3.72 -6.99 -2.93
C LEU A 140 2.46 -6.57 -3.70
N TRP A 141 1.70 -5.60 -3.20
CA TRP A 141 0.55 -5.06 -3.91
C TRP A 141 0.91 -4.54 -5.31
N SER A 142 2.06 -3.91 -5.47
CA SER A 142 2.50 -3.35 -6.74
C SER A 142 2.86 -4.43 -7.76
N LEU A 143 3.46 -5.53 -7.30
CA LEU A 143 3.72 -6.71 -8.13
C LEU A 143 2.42 -7.37 -8.57
N ALA A 144 1.38 -7.37 -7.72
CA ALA A 144 0.06 -7.86 -8.11
C ALA A 144 -0.52 -7.06 -9.28
N VAL A 145 -0.44 -5.72 -9.24
CA VAL A 145 -0.87 -4.85 -10.35
C VAL A 145 -0.08 -5.16 -11.64
N GLU A 146 1.25 -5.31 -11.55
CA GLU A 146 2.09 -5.65 -12.70
C GLU A 146 1.74 -7.02 -13.30
N GLU A 147 1.56 -8.05 -12.48
CA GLU A 147 1.28 -9.41 -12.97
C GLU A 147 -0.13 -9.52 -13.56
N GLN A 148 -1.12 -8.80 -13.00
CA GLN A 148 -2.45 -8.66 -13.61
C GLN A 148 -2.34 -8.02 -15.00
N PHE A 149 -1.51 -7.00 -15.15
CA PHE A 149 -1.23 -6.42 -16.46
C PHE A 149 -0.52 -7.42 -17.39
N TYR A 150 0.46 -8.19 -16.90
CA TYR A 150 1.16 -9.21 -17.71
C TYR A 150 0.25 -10.35 -18.16
N LEU A 151 -0.83 -10.59 -17.44
CA LEU A 151 -1.86 -11.55 -17.82
C LEU A 151 -2.80 -10.98 -18.89
N LEU A 152 -3.35 -9.78 -18.65
CA LEU A 152 -4.43 -9.20 -19.45
C LEU A 152 -3.93 -8.49 -20.71
N TRP A 153 -2.81 -7.79 -20.63
CA TRP A 153 -2.31 -6.97 -21.73
C TRP A 153 -1.96 -7.75 -23.00
N PRO A 154 -1.27 -8.91 -22.94
CA PRO A 154 -1.03 -9.72 -24.13
C PRO A 154 -2.31 -10.25 -24.77
N LEU A 155 -3.35 -10.54 -23.97
CA LEU A 155 -4.67 -10.94 -24.45
C LEU A 155 -5.37 -9.78 -25.17
N PHE A 156 -5.29 -8.58 -24.60
CA PHE A 156 -5.83 -7.36 -25.23
C PHE A 156 -5.18 -7.09 -26.59
N ILE A 157 -3.84 -7.10 -26.67
CA ILE A 157 -3.13 -6.92 -27.95
C ILE A 157 -3.50 -8.03 -28.93
N TRP A 158 -3.55 -9.28 -28.48
CA TRP A 158 -3.92 -10.42 -29.33
C TRP A 158 -5.35 -10.25 -29.86
N GLY A 159 -6.30 -9.89 -28.99
CA GLY A 159 -7.69 -9.65 -29.37
C GLY A 159 -7.84 -8.51 -30.39
N MET A 160 -7.20 -7.37 -30.13
CA MET A 160 -7.19 -6.22 -31.05
C MET A 160 -6.71 -6.62 -32.44
N ILE A 161 -5.70 -7.45 -32.51
CA ILE A 161 -5.08 -7.86 -33.76
C ILE A 161 -5.90 -8.98 -34.47
N ARG A 162 -6.58 -9.84 -33.68
CA ARG A 162 -7.36 -10.97 -34.21
C ARG A 162 -8.72 -10.55 -34.76
N PHE A 163 -9.36 -9.58 -34.09
CA PHE A 163 -10.76 -9.23 -34.37
C PHE A 163 -10.94 -7.91 -35.13
N ILE A 164 -9.93 -7.03 -35.14
CA ILE A 164 -10.03 -5.76 -35.90
C ILE A 164 -9.42 -5.98 -37.29
N PRO A 165 -10.23 -5.85 -38.33
CA PRO A 165 -9.71 -5.88 -39.70
C PRO A 165 -8.67 -4.77 -39.88
N ILE A 166 -7.48 -5.12 -40.36
CA ILE A 166 -6.37 -4.19 -40.60
C ILE A 166 -6.06 -3.36 -39.31
N PRO A 167 -5.50 -3.98 -38.24
CA PRO A 167 -5.10 -3.24 -37.08
C PRO A 167 -3.92 -2.35 -37.42
N THR A 168 -4.18 -1.11 -37.72
CA THR A 168 -3.13 -0.12 -37.87
C THR A 168 -2.53 0.20 -36.53
N ARG A 169 -1.25 0.52 -36.53
CA ARG A 169 -0.54 0.94 -35.31
C ARG A 169 -1.26 2.11 -34.61
N GLY A 170 -1.89 3.01 -35.36
CA GLY A 170 -2.69 4.11 -34.82
C GLY A 170 -3.92 3.65 -34.07
N LYS A 171 -4.65 2.65 -34.57
CA LYS A 171 -5.82 2.08 -33.85
C LYS A 171 -5.43 1.42 -32.51
N LEU A 172 -4.31 0.68 -32.49
CA LEU A 172 -3.80 0.09 -31.26
C LEU A 172 -3.37 1.18 -30.27
N LEU A 173 -2.69 2.23 -30.73
CA LEU A 173 -2.31 3.37 -29.91
C LEU A 173 -3.53 4.08 -29.33
N ALA A 174 -4.52 4.39 -30.17
CA ALA A 174 -5.75 5.04 -29.75
C ALA A 174 -6.49 4.22 -28.68
N ALA A 175 -6.68 2.91 -28.90
CA ALA A 175 -7.31 2.03 -27.92
C ALA A 175 -6.52 1.98 -26.61
N THR A 176 -5.17 1.92 -26.67
CA THR A 176 -4.31 1.95 -25.48
C THR A 176 -4.48 3.25 -24.69
N LEU A 177 -4.49 4.40 -25.39
CA LEU A 177 -4.66 5.71 -24.76
C LEU A 177 -6.08 5.89 -24.19
N THR A 178 -7.10 5.34 -24.85
CA THR A 178 -8.49 5.37 -24.33
C THR A 178 -8.58 4.61 -23.00
N VAL A 179 -8.00 3.40 -22.92
CA VAL A 179 -7.99 2.64 -21.66
C VAL A 179 -7.12 3.32 -20.59
N ALA A 180 -6.00 3.93 -21.00
CA ALA A 180 -5.17 4.72 -20.07
C ALA A 180 -5.94 5.93 -19.51
N ALA A 181 -6.64 6.66 -20.38
CA ALA A 181 -7.47 7.80 -19.96
C ALA A 181 -8.60 7.35 -19.01
N ALA A 182 -9.28 6.24 -19.30
CA ALA A 182 -10.30 5.70 -18.41
C ALA A 182 -9.74 5.35 -17.02
N SER A 183 -8.56 4.71 -16.95
CA SER A 183 -7.88 4.41 -15.69
C SER A 183 -7.47 5.68 -14.92
N PHE A 184 -6.97 6.70 -15.61
CA PHE A 184 -6.61 7.98 -15.00
C PHE A 184 -7.85 8.74 -14.50
N ILE A 185 -8.91 8.77 -15.30
CA ILE A 185 -10.20 9.39 -14.90
C ILE A 185 -10.77 8.66 -13.67
N ALA A 186 -10.68 7.33 -13.63
CA ALA A 186 -11.08 6.55 -12.46
C ALA A 186 -10.29 6.95 -11.21
N MET A 187 -8.96 7.18 -11.33
CA MET A 187 -8.16 7.69 -10.22
C MET A 187 -8.64 9.07 -9.76
N ALA A 188 -8.78 10.01 -10.67
CA ALA A 188 -9.16 11.38 -10.36
C ALA A 188 -10.57 11.48 -9.76
N PHE A 189 -11.48 10.61 -10.20
CA PHE A 189 -12.87 10.56 -9.72
C PHE A 189 -13.01 9.86 -8.35
N LEU A 190 -12.27 8.78 -8.13
CA LEU A 190 -12.32 8.01 -6.88
C LEU A 190 -11.45 8.61 -5.77
N TYR A 191 -10.57 9.54 -6.12
CA TYR A 191 -9.74 10.24 -5.14
C TYR A 191 -10.58 11.30 -4.40
N MET A 192 -10.61 11.20 -3.09
CA MET A 192 -11.24 12.17 -2.20
C MET A 192 -10.15 12.97 -1.48
N PRO A 193 -10.06 14.29 -1.68
CA PRO A 193 -9.12 15.14 -0.95
C PRO A 193 -9.29 15.02 0.56
N GLY A 194 -8.19 15.10 1.29
CA GLY A 194 -8.20 15.01 2.75
C GLY A 194 -8.57 13.64 3.32
N THR A 195 -8.62 12.58 2.50
CA THR A 195 -8.80 11.20 2.97
C THR A 195 -7.60 10.34 2.61
N ASP A 196 -7.49 9.15 3.23
CA ASP A 196 -6.44 8.18 2.90
C ASP A 196 -6.51 7.78 1.42
N PRO A 197 -5.50 8.08 0.61
CA PRO A 197 -5.48 7.78 -0.81
C PRO A 197 -5.17 6.30 -1.14
N SER A 198 -5.11 5.42 -0.17
CA SER A 198 -4.69 4.01 -0.35
C SER A 198 -5.56 3.26 -1.36
N ARG A 199 -6.88 3.52 -1.43
CA ARG A 199 -7.76 2.91 -2.42
C ARG A 199 -7.31 3.18 -3.85
N VAL A 200 -7.01 4.43 -4.17
CA VAL A 200 -6.58 4.82 -5.52
C VAL A 200 -5.13 4.48 -5.78
N TYR A 201 -4.32 4.34 -4.74
CA TYR A 201 -2.92 3.96 -4.83
C TYR A 201 -2.73 2.46 -5.08
N TYR A 202 -3.54 1.59 -4.46
CA TYR A 202 -3.52 0.14 -4.63
C TYR A 202 -4.25 -0.36 -5.89
N GLY A 203 -5.29 0.35 -6.33
CA GLY A 203 -6.22 -0.13 -7.34
C GLY A 203 -5.57 -0.37 -8.71
N THR A 204 -5.76 -1.55 -9.29
CA THR A 204 -5.33 -1.82 -10.67
C THR A 204 -6.10 -0.93 -11.65
N ASP A 205 -7.36 -0.70 -11.41
CA ASP A 205 -8.25 0.19 -12.17
C ASP A 205 -7.74 1.63 -12.22
N THR A 206 -7.20 2.13 -11.11
CA THR A 206 -6.70 3.50 -10.97
C THR A 206 -5.22 3.66 -11.31
N ARG A 207 -4.44 2.56 -11.35
CA ARG A 207 -2.99 2.60 -11.56
C ARG A 207 -2.53 2.05 -12.92
N ALA A 208 -3.42 1.35 -13.65
CA ALA A 208 -3.08 0.75 -14.94
C ALA A 208 -2.62 1.79 -15.98
N PHE A 209 -3.04 3.06 -15.85
CA PHE A 209 -2.63 4.10 -16.80
C PHE A 209 -1.10 4.25 -16.90
N GLY A 210 -0.35 4.08 -15.81
CA GLY A 210 1.12 4.14 -15.84
C GLY A 210 1.72 3.05 -16.74
N LEU A 211 1.23 1.82 -16.62
CA LEU A 211 1.60 0.69 -17.50
C LEU A 211 1.18 0.96 -18.95
N LEU A 212 -0.02 1.48 -19.14
CA LEU A 212 -0.59 1.77 -20.48
C LEU A 212 0.10 2.95 -21.16
N ILE A 213 0.53 3.98 -20.44
CA ILE A 213 1.37 5.06 -20.97
C ILE A 213 2.71 4.49 -21.45
N GLY A 214 3.34 3.61 -20.66
CA GLY A 214 4.54 2.88 -21.10
C GLY A 214 4.30 2.07 -22.38
N ALA A 215 3.17 1.36 -22.46
CA ALA A 215 2.76 0.63 -23.64
C ALA A 215 2.52 1.55 -24.86
N ALA A 216 1.90 2.71 -24.66
CA ALA A 216 1.68 3.72 -25.69
C ALA A 216 3.01 4.25 -26.27
N PHE A 217 4.00 4.53 -25.40
CA PHE A 217 5.35 4.88 -25.83
C PHE A 217 6.01 3.77 -26.67
N ALA A 218 5.87 2.51 -26.31
CA ALA A 218 6.41 1.38 -27.09
C ALA A 218 5.70 1.24 -28.45
N ILE A 219 4.39 1.47 -28.51
CA ILE A 219 3.63 1.48 -29.75
C ILE A 219 4.06 2.66 -30.62
N PHE A 220 4.21 3.86 -30.06
CA PHE A 220 4.54 5.07 -30.80
C PHE A 220 6.03 5.12 -31.21
N ILE A 221 6.95 4.84 -30.29
CA ILE A 221 8.41 4.85 -30.50
C ILE A 221 9.01 3.50 -30.05
N PRO A 222 8.90 2.42 -30.86
CA PRO A 222 9.51 1.14 -30.49
C PRO A 222 11.02 1.23 -30.47
N SER A 223 11.63 0.43 -29.58
CA SER A 223 13.08 0.42 -29.34
C SER A 223 13.92 0.23 -30.62
N ARG A 224 13.42 -0.52 -31.57
CA ARG A 224 14.08 -0.76 -32.86
C ARG A 224 14.31 0.50 -33.71
N LYS A 225 13.38 1.47 -33.67
CA LYS A 225 13.51 2.73 -34.39
C LYS A 225 14.61 3.63 -33.79
N LEU A 226 14.97 3.40 -32.53
CA LEU A 226 15.96 4.17 -31.80
C LEU A 226 17.40 3.70 -32.07
N VAL A 227 17.60 2.69 -32.92
CA VAL A 227 18.91 2.14 -33.30
C VAL A 227 19.49 2.84 -34.53
N GLU A 228 18.63 3.43 -35.35
CA GLU A 228 19.05 4.11 -36.57
C GLU A 228 19.78 5.41 -36.19
N PRO A 229 20.97 5.70 -36.80
CA PRO A 229 21.73 6.91 -36.48
C PRO A 229 21.00 8.15 -37.00
N PHE A 230 20.16 8.74 -36.17
CA PHE A 230 19.48 9.99 -36.45
C PHE A 230 20.28 11.15 -35.84
N GLN A 231 21.20 11.75 -36.59
CA GLN A 231 22.08 12.80 -36.05
C GLN A 231 21.31 13.99 -35.46
N LYS A 232 20.20 14.42 -36.07
CA LYS A 232 19.35 15.50 -35.53
C LYS A 232 18.38 15.03 -34.42
N GLY A 233 18.00 13.76 -34.40
CA GLY A 233 17.06 13.19 -33.41
C GLY A 233 17.69 12.88 -32.06
N SER A 234 19.02 12.74 -31.96
CA SER A 234 19.70 12.43 -30.70
C SER A 234 19.62 13.59 -29.70
N ILE A 235 19.68 14.84 -30.18
CA ILE A 235 19.58 16.03 -29.32
C ILE A 235 18.17 16.15 -28.73
N LEU A 236 17.12 15.96 -29.55
CA LEU A 236 15.74 16.01 -29.07
C LEU A 236 15.48 14.92 -28.01
N LEU A 237 16.00 13.70 -28.22
CA LEU A 237 15.90 12.62 -27.25
C LEU A 237 16.66 12.95 -25.95
N ASP A 238 17.83 13.55 -26.04
CA ASP A 238 18.60 13.96 -24.87
C ASP A 238 17.90 15.07 -24.08
N VAL A 239 17.36 16.09 -24.77
CA VAL A 239 16.65 17.20 -24.14
C VAL A 239 15.37 16.69 -23.47
N THR A 240 14.52 15.93 -24.20
CA THR A 240 13.27 15.41 -23.65
C THR A 240 13.53 14.40 -22.52
N GLY A 241 14.55 13.55 -22.66
CA GLY A 241 14.97 12.62 -21.62
C GLY A 241 15.52 13.34 -20.38
N ALA A 242 16.29 14.43 -20.56
CA ALA A 242 16.77 15.24 -19.44
C ALA A 242 15.62 15.94 -18.71
N ILE A 243 14.69 16.56 -19.43
CA ILE A 243 13.49 17.16 -18.85
C ILE A 243 12.69 16.12 -18.06
N GLY A 244 12.41 14.96 -18.66
CA GLY A 244 11.69 13.88 -17.98
C GLY A 244 12.41 13.39 -16.71
N LEU A 245 13.75 13.29 -16.76
CA LEU A 245 14.55 12.88 -15.59
C LEU A 245 14.50 13.94 -14.49
N CYS A 246 14.66 15.22 -14.83
CA CYS A 246 14.56 16.33 -13.88
C CYS A 246 13.18 16.38 -13.21
N ILE A 247 12.09 16.26 -14.00
CA ILE A 247 10.73 16.22 -13.45
C ILE A 247 10.58 15.02 -12.50
N SER A 248 11.02 13.82 -12.91
CA SER A 248 10.91 12.63 -12.07
C SER A 248 11.69 12.76 -10.76
N ILE A 249 12.90 13.29 -10.79
CA ILE A 249 13.73 13.52 -9.59
C ILE A 249 13.09 14.60 -8.71
N TRP A 250 12.63 15.71 -9.29
CA TRP A 250 11.96 16.77 -8.54
C TRP A 250 10.72 16.24 -7.83
N MET A 251 9.89 15.46 -8.51
CA MET A 251 8.72 14.85 -7.88
C MET A 251 9.08 13.88 -6.74
N ILE A 252 10.13 13.08 -6.90
CA ILE A 252 10.62 12.16 -5.86
C ILE A 252 11.09 12.92 -4.61
N VAL A 253 11.69 14.09 -4.79
CA VAL A 253 12.28 14.87 -3.67
C VAL A 253 11.24 15.77 -3.00
N SER A 254 10.30 16.35 -3.77
CA SER A 254 9.52 17.52 -3.32
C SER A 254 8.04 17.26 -3.12
N ILE A 255 7.47 16.18 -3.69
CA ILE A 255 6.04 15.92 -3.57
C ILE A 255 5.76 15.11 -2.31
N ASP A 256 4.76 15.55 -1.55
CA ASP A 256 4.23 14.78 -0.42
C ASP A 256 3.24 13.70 -0.88
N LYS A 257 3.16 12.63 -0.11
CA LYS A 257 2.25 11.49 -0.36
C LYS A 257 0.76 11.85 -0.27
N TYR A 258 0.41 12.92 0.44
CA TYR A 258 -0.96 13.43 0.61
C TYR A 258 -1.29 14.61 -0.30
N ASP A 259 -0.35 15.06 -1.13
CA ASP A 259 -0.60 16.17 -2.05
C ASP A 259 -1.71 15.81 -3.05
N ASP A 260 -2.80 16.57 -3.02
CA ASP A 260 -3.94 16.42 -3.93
C ASP A 260 -3.53 16.46 -5.40
N SER A 261 -2.56 17.31 -5.74
CA SER A 261 -2.05 17.46 -7.09
C SER A 261 -1.48 16.15 -7.63
N LEU A 262 -0.95 15.29 -6.74
CA LEU A 262 -0.38 14.00 -7.09
C LEU A 262 -1.42 13.07 -7.72
N TYR A 263 -2.61 12.97 -7.11
CA TYR A 263 -3.67 12.05 -7.54
C TYR A 263 -4.55 12.64 -8.65
N ARG A 264 -4.62 13.97 -8.77
CA ARG A 264 -5.39 14.68 -9.80
C ARG A 264 -4.64 14.92 -11.10
N GLY A 265 -3.34 14.59 -11.18
CA GLY A 265 -2.56 14.76 -12.40
C GLY A 265 -1.07 14.45 -12.26
N GLY A 266 -0.49 14.61 -11.07
CA GLY A 266 0.93 14.43 -10.82
C GLY A 266 1.43 13.05 -11.24
N MET A 267 0.70 11.98 -10.94
CA MET A 267 1.09 10.64 -11.38
C MET A 267 1.04 10.44 -12.90
N LEU A 268 0.17 11.15 -13.60
CA LEU A 268 0.15 11.16 -15.08
C LEU A 268 1.39 11.89 -15.62
N VAL A 269 1.72 13.06 -15.04
CA VAL A 269 2.95 13.81 -15.39
C VAL A 269 4.18 12.93 -15.18
N LEU A 270 4.29 12.25 -14.04
CA LEU A 270 5.38 11.28 -13.78
C LEU A 270 5.43 10.18 -14.84
N SER A 271 4.26 9.64 -15.23
CA SER A 271 4.20 8.56 -16.22
C SER A 271 4.69 9.01 -17.59
N VAL A 272 4.31 10.21 -18.03
CA VAL A 272 4.80 10.81 -19.27
C VAL A 272 6.30 11.12 -19.17
N ALA A 273 6.75 11.76 -18.08
CA ALA A 273 8.16 12.06 -17.83
C ALA A 273 9.02 10.79 -17.87
N SER A 274 8.58 9.73 -17.17
CA SER A 274 9.24 8.42 -17.18
C SER A 274 9.30 7.82 -18.58
N GLY A 275 8.23 7.95 -19.37
CA GLY A 275 8.18 7.49 -20.77
C GLY A 275 9.24 8.19 -21.64
N LEU A 276 9.44 9.50 -21.47
CA LEU A 276 10.48 10.27 -22.17
C LEU A 276 11.89 9.78 -21.79
N VAL A 277 12.15 9.55 -20.50
CA VAL A 277 13.42 8.98 -20.01
C VAL A 277 13.64 7.58 -20.59
N ILE A 278 12.61 6.73 -20.63
CA ILE A 278 12.69 5.38 -21.19
C ILE A 278 13.09 5.41 -22.66
N VAL A 279 12.45 6.25 -23.46
CA VAL A 279 12.75 6.38 -24.89
C VAL A 279 14.17 6.87 -25.11
N ALA A 280 14.61 7.91 -24.38
CA ALA A 280 15.98 8.39 -24.42
C ALA A 280 16.97 7.29 -24.02
N SER A 281 16.69 6.57 -22.93
CA SER A 281 17.56 5.49 -22.39
C SER A 281 17.62 4.25 -23.28
N ALA A 282 16.58 4.02 -24.11
CA ALA A 282 16.56 2.93 -25.07
C ALA A 282 17.41 3.21 -26.31
N SER A 283 17.79 4.47 -26.58
CA SER A 283 18.67 4.82 -27.68
C SER A 283 20.16 4.66 -27.32
N PRO A 284 20.98 3.99 -28.14
CA PRO A 284 22.43 3.87 -27.89
C PRO A 284 23.16 5.21 -28.14
N PHE A 285 22.52 6.14 -28.85
CA PHE A 285 23.10 7.42 -29.23
C PHE A 285 22.84 8.52 -28.19
N SER A 286 21.87 8.32 -27.30
CA SER A 286 21.50 9.26 -26.24
C SER A 286 22.62 9.39 -25.19
N LYS A 287 22.93 10.63 -24.82
CA LYS A 287 23.83 10.94 -23.69
C LYS A 287 23.17 10.56 -22.36
N ILE A 288 21.87 10.80 -22.22
CA ILE A 288 21.08 10.38 -21.05
C ILE A 288 21.12 8.86 -20.91
N GLY A 289 20.91 8.10 -22.00
CA GLY A 289 21.02 6.64 -21.99
C GLY A 289 22.41 6.16 -21.56
N ARG A 290 23.49 6.84 -21.97
CA ARG A 290 24.87 6.53 -21.56
C ARG A 290 25.15 6.88 -20.11
N LEU A 291 24.62 8.01 -19.62
CA LEU A 291 24.71 8.41 -18.21
C LEU A 291 24.05 7.36 -17.31
N LEU A 292 22.84 6.97 -17.62
CA LEU A 292 22.10 5.94 -16.87
C LEU A 292 22.72 4.53 -17.03
N ALA A 293 23.48 4.28 -18.08
CA ALA A 293 24.24 3.03 -18.26
C ALA A 293 25.52 2.94 -17.41
N TRP A 294 25.78 3.90 -16.52
CA TRP A 294 26.92 3.88 -15.62
C TRP A 294 26.98 2.58 -14.80
N LYS A 295 28.18 1.99 -14.70
CA LYS A 295 28.37 0.63 -14.16
C LYS A 295 27.70 0.38 -12.79
N PRO A 296 27.82 1.26 -11.78
CA PRO A 296 27.16 1.09 -10.48
C PRO A 296 25.63 1.09 -10.59
N LEU A 297 25.04 2.05 -11.33
CA LEU A 297 23.60 2.11 -11.53
C LEU A 297 23.07 0.85 -12.24
N ARG A 298 23.80 0.42 -13.28
CA ARG A 298 23.46 -0.82 -13.99
C ARG A 298 23.56 -2.06 -13.09
N TRP A 299 24.54 -2.11 -12.20
CA TRP A 299 24.70 -3.21 -11.25
C TRP A 299 23.50 -3.33 -10.30
N ILE A 300 23.03 -2.19 -9.76
CA ILE A 300 21.82 -2.08 -8.94
C ILE A 300 20.59 -2.44 -9.76
N GLY A 301 20.41 -1.82 -10.94
CA GLY A 301 19.22 -1.97 -11.76
C GLY A 301 18.96 -3.39 -12.27
N VAL A 302 20.05 -4.14 -12.57
CA VAL A 302 19.92 -5.57 -12.94
C VAL A 302 19.39 -6.40 -11.77
N ARG A 303 19.60 -5.97 -10.51
CA ARG A 303 19.18 -6.62 -9.27
C ARG A 303 17.94 -5.97 -8.67
N SER A 304 17.37 -4.94 -9.30
CA SER A 304 16.28 -4.12 -8.75
C SER A 304 15.07 -4.94 -8.32
N TYR A 305 14.78 -6.04 -9.00
CA TYR A 305 13.70 -6.93 -8.61
C TYR A 305 13.97 -7.63 -7.27
N GLY A 306 15.12 -8.25 -7.08
CA GLY A 306 15.52 -8.85 -5.81
C GLY A 306 15.62 -7.79 -4.70
N ILE A 307 16.15 -6.60 -5.00
CA ILE A 307 16.25 -5.48 -4.06
C ILE A 307 14.84 -5.05 -3.61
N TYR A 308 13.90 -4.90 -4.56
CA TYR A 308 12.50 -4.58 -4.27
C TYR A 308 11.81 -5.67 -3.43
N LEU A 309 12.05 -6.94 -3.70
CA LEU A 309 11.47 -8.03 -2.92
C LEU A 309 11.96 -8.06 -1.47
N TRP A 310 13.25 -7.81 -1.23
CA TRP A 310 13.86 -7.99 0.07
C TRP A 310 13.89 -6.74 0.95
N HIS A 311 13.78 -5.52 0.36
CA HIS A 311 13.91 -4.30 1.16
C HIS A 311 12.87 -4.21 2.28
N TYR A 312 11.62 -4.47 1.96
CA TYR A 312 10.51 -4.29 2.90
C TYR A 312 10.47 -5.36 4.01
N PRO A 313 10.62 -6.68 3.70
CA PRO A 313 10.80 -7.68 4.74
C PRO A 313 11.96 -7.40 5.70
N VAL A 314 13.12 -7.01 5.16
CA VAL A 314 14.29 -6.69 6.00
C VAL A 314 13.99 -5.49 6.88
N GLN A 315 13.42 -4.44 6.33
CA GLN A 315 13.06 -3.23 7.07
C GLN A 315 12.05 -3.52 8.20
N VAL A 316 10.98 -4.27 7.90
CA VAL A 316 9.92 -4.56 8.86
C VAL A 316 10.33 -5.58 9.93
N LEU A 317 11.08 -6.62 9.55
CA LEU A 317 11.46 -7.68 10.47
C LEU A 317 12.70 -7.37 11.32
N ALA A 318 13.60 -6.55 10.77
CA ALA A 318 14.77 -6.04 11.47
C ALA A 318 14.60 -4.56 11.89
N GLY A 319 13.44 -3.96 11.79
CA GLY A 319 13.14 -2.60 12.24
C GLY A 319 13.05 -2.49 13.76
N PRO A 320 12.98 -1.27 14.30
CA PRO A 320 12.68 -1.05 15.71
C PRO A 320 11.38 -1.75 16.08
N LYS A 321 11.35 -2.42 17.23
CA LYS A 321 10.16 -3.13 17.70
C LYS A 321 9.11 -2.19 18.30
N GLU A 322 9.49 -0.95 18.58
CA GLU A 322 8.65 0.06 19.20
C GLU A 322 8.02 0.93 18.11
N PRO A 323 6.68 1.08 18.09
CA PRO A 323 6.00 1.99 17.20
C PRO A 323 6.53 3.43 17.40
N GLY A 324 6.87 4.13 16.31
CA GLY A 324 7.36 5.51 16.36
C GLY A 324 8.84 5.70 16.70
N ALA A 325 9.60 4.63 17.00
CA ALA A 325 11.04 4.76 17.17
C ALA A 325 11.72 4.97 15.81
N GLU A 326 12.32 6.14 15.63
CA GLU A 326 13.14 6.41 14.46
C GLU A 326 14.37 5.51 14.44
N SER A 327 14.61 4.83 13.32
CA SER A 327 15.84 4.06 13.16
C SER A 327 17.01 5.00 12.89
N ASN A 328 18.09 4.88 13.69
CA ASN A 328 19.33 5.62 13.45
C ASN A 328 19.85 5.37 12.01
N LEU A 329 20.39 6.40 11.35
CA LEU A 329 20.96 6.33 10.00
C LEU A 329 21.94 5.16 9.85
N LEU A 330 22.79 4.90 10.84
CA LEU A 330 23.72 3.77 10.82
C LEU A 330 22.99 2.44 10.69
N TYR A 331 21.90 2.29 11.40
CA TYR A 331 21.07 1.08 11.37
C TYR A 331 20.40 0.89 9.99
N GLN A 332 19.87 1.97 9.40
CA GLN A 332 19.31 1.97 8.04
C GLN A 332 20.38 1.59 6.99
N LEU A 333 21.61 2.11 7.15
CA LEU A 333 22.72 1.75 6.27
C LEU A 333 23.09 0.26 6.39
N VAL A 334 23.09 -0.31 7.61
CA VAL A 334 23.30 -1.75 7.82
C VAL A 334 22.18 -2.56 7.15
N GLN A 335 20.92 -2.16 7.30
CA GLN A 335 19.79 -2.81 6.60
C GLN A 335 19.98 -2.74 5.08
N LEU A 336 20.39 -1.59 4.54
CA LEU A 336 20.64 -1.43 3.11
C LEU A 336 21.74 -2.40 2.62
N VAL A 337 22.83 -2.54 3.37
CA VAL A 337 23.89 -3.51 3.05
C VAL A 337 23.34 -4.95 3.06
N ILE A 338 22.56 -5.31 4.06
CA ILE A 338 21.92 -6.63 4.15
C ILE A 338 21.01 -6.88 2.93
N ILE A 339 20.17 -5.90 2.57
CA ILE A 339 19.29 -5.96 1.38
C ILE A 339 20.12 -6.21 0.11
N LEU A 340 21.21 -5.47 -0.09
CA LEU A 340 22.07 -5.60 -1.25
C LEU A 340 22.77 -6.97 -1.31
N ILE A 341 23.22 -7.49 -0.16
CA ILE A 341 23.83 -8.83 -0.07
C ILE A 341 22.81 -9.91 -0.42
N ILE A 342 21.67 -9.94 0.26
CA ILE A 342 20.63 -10.96 0.03
C ILE A 342 20.15 -10.91 -1.42
N SER A 343 19.88 -9.73 -1.95
CA SER A 343 19.45 -9.56 -3.34
C SER A 343 20.50 -10.00 -4.35
N SER A 344 21.78 -9.77 -4.05
CA SER A 344 22.88 -10.20 -4.91
C SER A 344 23.05 -11.73 -4.91
N LEU A 345 22.88 -12.36 -3.74
CA LEU A 345 22.87 -13.82 -3.60
C LEU A 345 21.67 -14.44 -4.33
N SER A 346 20.47 -13.89 -4.11
CA SER A 346 19.24 -14.30 -4.82
C SER A 346 19.41 -14.19 -6.33
N TYR A 347 19.92 -13.06 -6.83
CA TYR A 347 20.18 -12.87 -8.25
C TYR A 347 21.18 -13.88 -8.79
N ARG A 348 22.31 -14.09 -8.09
CA ARG A 348 23.41 -14.97 -8.55
C ARG A 348 23.03 -16.45 -8.56
N TYR A 349 22.36 -16.93 -7.51
CA TYR A 349 22.14 -18.35 -7.29
C TYR A 349 20.75 -18.84 -7.66
N LEU A 350 19.75 -17.94 -7.71
CA LEU A 350 18.36 -18.29 -7.99
C LEU A 350 17.86 -17.70 -9.31
N GLU A 351 17.78 -16.35 -9.40
CA GLU A 351 17.13 -15.69 -10.54
C GLU A 351 17.86 -15.93 -11.88
N ASN A 352 19.16 -15.60 -11.91
CA ASN A 352 19.95 -15.66 -13.14
C ASN A 352 20.13 -17.10 -13.67
N PRO A 353 20.43 -18.13 -12.85
CA PRO A 353 20.51 -19.52 -13.28
C PRO A 353 19.19 -20.08 -13.82
N ILE A 354 18.06 -19.75 -13.19
CA ILE A 354 16.74 -20.21 -13.64
C ILE A 354 16.37 -19.51 -14.96
N ARG A 355 16.53 -18.19 -15.02
CA ARG A 355 16.25 -17.38 -16.23
C ARG A 355 17.05 -17.85 -17.45
N ASN A 356 18.33 -18.18 -17.27
CA ASN A 356 19.21 -18.63 -18.34
C ASN A 356 19.14 -20.15 -18.58
N GLY A 357 18.34 -20.88 -17.81
CA GLY A 357 18.22 -22.32 -17.92
C GLY A 357 19.50 -23.11 -17.57
N THR A 358 20.46 -22.47 -16.88
CA THR A 358 21.73 -23.11 -16.50
C THR A 358 21.59 -24.06 -15.32
N TRP A 359 20.60 -23.86 -14.46
CA TRP A 359 20.26 -24.77 -13.34
C TRP A 359 19.87 -26.18 -13.80
N PHE A 360 19.46 -26.30 -15.07
CA PHE A 360 18.98 -27.55 -15.68
C PHE A 360 19.97 -28.15 -16.68
N LYS A 361 21.15 -27.53 -16.85
CA LYS A 361 22.23 -28.04 -17.70
C LYS A 361 23.14 -28.93 -16.88
N ASN A 362 22.90 -30.25 -16.92
CA ASN A 362 23.98 -31.21 -16.67
C ASN A 362 25.08 -30.96 -17.70
N LYS A 363 26.33 -30.84 -17.23
CA LYS A 363 27.54 -30.54 -18.00
C LYS A 363 27.90 -31.68 -18.98
N LYS A 364 27.07 -32.01 -19.95
CA LYS A 364 27.48 -32.69 -21.18
C LYS A 364 26.34 -32.82 -22.17
N LYS A 365 26.59 -32.28 -23.38
CA LYS A 365 25.87 -32.48 -24.66
C LYS A 365 24.44 -31.91 -24.79
N GLU A 366 24.37 -31.02 -25.73
CA GLU A 366 23.37 -30.77 -26.77
C GLU A 366 22.75 -29.39 -26.82
N ARG A 367 23.31 -28.58 -27.72
CA ARG A 367 22.62 -27.49 -28.41
C ARG A 367 21.59 -28.08 -29.36
N LYS A 368 20.43 -28.47 -28.87
CA LYS A 368 19.25 -28.62 -29.73
C LYS A 368 17.99 -28.56 -28.88
N SER A 369 17.08 -27.66 -29.23
CA SER A 369 15.67 -27.56 -28.81
C SER A 369 15.39 -27.61 -27.30
N MET A 370 14.87 -26.54 -26.77
CA MET A 370 14.31 -26.48 -25.39
C MET A 370 13.13 -27.46 -25.30
N ASN A 371 13.42 -28.71 -24.94
CA ASN A 371 12.52 -29.84 -25.00
C ASN A 371 11.49 -29.78 -23.87
N SER A 372 10.26 -30.17 -24.15
CA SER A 372 9.10 -30.19 -23.26
C SER A 372 9.35 -30.83 -21.88
N LYS A 373 10.27 -31.79 -21.79
CA LYS A 373 10.66 -32.49 -20.54
C LYS A 373 11.35 -31.56 -19.51
N LYS A 374 12.15 -30.55 -19.97
CA LYS A 374 12.83 -29.60 -19.06
C LYS A 374 11.86 -28.57 -18.51
N MET A 375 10.90 -28.14 -19.30
CA MET A 375 9.83 -27.27 -18.86
C MET A 375 8.95 -27.96 -17.80
N LYS A 376 8.59 -29.22 -17.99
CA LYS A 376 7.85 -30.02 -16.99
C LYS A 376 8.59 -30.12 -15.65
N LYS A 377 9.94 -30.23 -15.63
CA LYS A 377 10.73 -30.28 -14.39
C LYS A 377 10.70 -28.94 -13.64
N VAL A 378 10.76 -27.79 -14.34
CA VAL A 378 10.64 -26.45 -13.74
C VAL A 378 9.26 -26.23 -13.16
N TYR A 379 8.20 -26.56 -13.91
CA TYR A 379 6.83 -26.54 -13.40
C TYR A 379 6.70 -27.36 -12.13
N ARG A 380 7.24 -28.59 -12.14
CA ARG A 380 7.19 -29.49 -10.99
C ARG A 380 7.93 -28.93 -9.77
N THR A 381 9.07 -28.23 -9.95
CA THR A 381 9.82 -27.62 -8.85
C THR A 381 9.08 -26.40 -8.31
N ILE A 382 8.51 -25.52 -9.17
CA ILE A 382 7.71 -24.38 -8.76
C ILE A 382 6.42 -24.86 -8.07
N THR A 383 5.72 -25.83 -8.65
CA THR A 383 4.50 -26.41 -8.08
C THR A 383 4.79 -27.08 -6.73
N LEU A 384 5.92 -27.77 -6.59
CA LEU A 384 6.34 -28.38 -5.34
C LEU A 384 6.66 -27.31 -4.27
N GLY A 385 7.34 -26.22 -4.63
CA GLY A 385 7.60 -25.09 -3.74
C GLY A 385 6.30 -24.41 -3.29
N MET A 386 5.36 -24.23 -4.21
CA MET A 386 4.01 -23.71 -3.87
C MET A 386 3.25 -24.68 -2.97
N ALA A 387 3.29 -25.99 -3.27
CA ALA A 387 2.62 -27.00 -2.45
C ALA A 387 3.19 -27.08 -1.02
N ILE A 388 4.53 -27.01 -0.87
CA ILE A 388 5.19 -26.97 0.43
C ILE A 388 4.78 -25.71 1.19
N MET A 389 4.71 -24.56 0.54
CA MET A 389 4.30 -23.30 1.17
C MET A 389 2.83 -23.32 1.56
N ILE A 390 1.96 -23.86 0.72
CA ILE A 390 0.52 -24.06 1.04
C ILE A 390 0.40 -25.03 2.22
N MET A 391 1.16 -26.10 2.24
CA MET A 391 1.17 -27.06 3.35
C MET A 391 1.63 -26.42 4.66
N LEU A 392 2.69 -25.60 4.64
CA LEU A 392 3.15 -24.86 5.81
C LEU A 392 2.11 -23.82 6.28
N LEU A 393 1.37 -23.20 5.35
CA LEU A 393 0.27 -22.30 5.68
C LEU A 393 -0.91 -23.04 6.30
N ILE A 394 -1.27 -24.22 5.79
CA ILE A 394 -2.35 -25.06 6.35
C ILE A 394 -1.98 -25.51 7.78
N THR A 395 -0.75 -26.01 8.00
CA THR A 395 -0.29 -26.42 9.33
C THR A 395 -0.22 -25.25 10.32
N ALA A 396 0.13 -24.04 9.85
CA ALA A 396 0.08 -22.84 10.67
C ALA A 396 -1.36 -22.45 11.05
N CYS A 397 -2.33 -22.68 10.14
CA CYS A 397 -3.76 -22.47 10.42
C CYS A 397 -4.33 -23.52 11.39
N GLU A 398 -3.93 -24.78 11.30
CA GLU A 398 -4.36 -25.84 12.22
C GLU A 398 -3.77 -25.63 13.64
N GLY A 399 -2.52 -25.18 13.75
CA GLY A 399 -1.91 -24.79 15.02
C GLY A 399 -2.59 -23.59 15.69
N ALA A 400 -3.13 -22.66 14.89
CA ALA A 400 -3.91 -21.52 15.40
C ALA A 400 -5.35 -21.93 15.80
N GLY A 401 -5.90 -22.97 15.20
CA GLY A 401 -7.23 -23.52 15.54
C GLY A 401 -7.26 -24.21 16.91
N ASN A 402 -6.15 -24.82 17.31
CA ASN A 402 -6.00 -25.46 18.63
C ASN A 402 -5.59 -24.49 19.75
N ASN A 403 -5.12 -23.28 19.42
CA ASN A 403 -4.81 -22.22 20.38
C ASN A 403 -5.91 -21.13 20.34
N LYS A 404 -7.17 -21.51 20.54
CA LYS A 404 -8.27 -20.57 20.82
C LYS A 404 -8.14 -19.86 22.17
N SER A 405 -7.01 -19.99 22.85
CA SER A 405 -6.75 -19.44 24.19
C SER A 405 -5.65 -18.36 24.25
N ALA A 406 -5.29 -17.71 23.14
CA ALA A 406 -4.28 -16.64 23.15
C ALA A 406 -4.65 -15.44 22.29
N LEU A 407 -5.90 -15.02 22.30
CA LEU A 407 -6.26 -13.61 22.27
C LEU A 407 -6.25 -13.15 23.72
N PRO A 408 -5.74 -11.97 24.07
CA PRO A 408 -6.03 -11.40 25.38
C PRO A 408 -7.56 -11.24 25.46
N ARG A 409 -8.22 -12.18 26.06
CA ARG A 409 -9.52 -11.92 26.66
C ARG A 409 -9.21 -10.92 27.78
N GLU A 410 -9.77 -9.75 27.67
CA GLU A 410 -10.03 -8.94 28.84
C GLU A 410 -10.66 -9.87 29.87
N THR A 411 -9.94 -10.14 30.93
CA THR A 411 -10.45 -10.78 32.13
C THR A 411 -11.36 -9.77 32.82
N THR A 412 -12.63 -9.83 32.52
CA THR A 412 -13.64 -9.48 33.49
C THR A 412 -13.58 -10.58 34.54
N GLU A 413 -12.88 -10.34 35.62
CA GLU A 413 -13.04 -11.09 36.87
C GLU A 413 -14.43 -10.76 37.44
N GLU A 414 -15.41 -11.57 37.07
CA GLU A 414 -16.62 -11.72 37.88
C GLU A 414 -16.23 -12.49 39.13
N THR A 415 -16.10 -11.78 40.22
CA THR A 415 -16.02 -12.35 41.57
C THR A 415 -17.38 -12.96 41.90
N SER A 416 -17.57 -14.24 41.59
CA SER A 416 -18.72 -15.01 42.07
C SER A 416 -18.52 -15.32 43.56
N ALA A 417 -19.16 -14.55 44.40
CA ALA A 417 -19.41 -14.94 45.79
C ALA A 417 -20.54 -15.97 45.81
N ASN A 418 -20.23 -17.16 46.31
CA ASN A 418 -21.17 -18.23 46.63
C ASN A 418 -22.22 -17.76 47.63
N ILE A 419 -23.50 -17.90 47.29
CA ILE A 419 -24.62 -17.99 48.26
C ILE A 419 -25.53 -19.17 47.82
N PRO A 420 -25.99 -20.04 48.76
CA PRO A 420 -26.60 -21.33 48.48
C PRO A 420 -28.08 -21.23 48.08
N ASP A 421 -28.48 -22.22 47.25
CA ASP A 421 -29.84 -22.56 46.94
C ASP A 421 -30.77 -22.69 48.13
N THR A 422 -31.94 -22.06 48.12
CA THR A 422 -33.21 -22.67 48.50
C THR A 422 -34.41 -21.77 48.16
N ALA A 423 -35.46 -22.44 47.65
CA ALA A 423 -36.88 -22.10 47.64
C ALA A 423 -37.53 -21.50 46.39
N THR A 424 -38.39 -22.29 45.84
CA THR A 424 -39.35 -22.28 44.76
C THR A 424 -40.53 -21.25 44.95
N PRO A 425 -41.41 -21.05 43.97
CA PRO A 425 -41.87 -19.73 43.49
C PRO A 425 -43.25 -19.30 44.04
N THR A 426 -43.52 -18.01 43.99
CA THR A 426 -44.89 -17.50 44.10
C THR A 426 -45.16 -16.42 43.04
N GLN A 427 -46.29 -16.56 42.37
CA GLN A 427 -46.83 -15.73 41.30
C GLN A 427 -47.21 -14.30 41.74
N ALA A 428 -46.89 -13.37 40.85
CA ALA A 428 -47.56 -12.15 40.38
C ALA A 428 -48.34 -11.24 41.38
N PRO A 429 -48.44 -9.93 41.13
CA PRO A 429 -49.04 -9.38 39.89
C PRO A 429 -48.38 -8.09 39.32
N GLY A 430 -48.67 -7.91 38.08
CA GLY A 430 -48.45 -6.86 37.13
C GLY A 430 -48.11 -5.43 37.58
N HIS A 431 -47.05 -4.89 36.93
CA HIS A 431 -47.00 -3.46 36.69
C HIS A 431 -46.59 -3.23 35.24
N SER A 432 -47.39 -2.42 34.58
CA SER A 432 -47.22 -1.89 33.22
C SER A 432 -45.85 -1.30 32.99
N PRO A 433 -45.30 -1.33 31.76
CA PRO A 433 -44.07 -0.68 31.41
C PRO A 433 -44.27 0.83 31.54
N ALA A 434 -43.54 1.43 32.46
CA ALA A 434 -43.41 2.88 32.50
C ALA A 434 -42.70 3.33 31.24
N THR A 435 -43.42 4.00 30.37
CA THR A 435 -42.96 4.85 29.30
C THR A 435 -41.99 5.88 29.87
N HIS A 436 -40.67 5.64 29.80
CA HIS A 436 -39.70 6.68 29.93
C HIS A 436 -39.71 7.48 28.64
N VAL A 437 -40.52 8.51 28.60
CA VAL A 437 -40.47 9.64 27.69
C VAL A 437 -39.08 10.24 27.80
N GLY A 438 -38.45 10.44 26.63
CA GLY A 438 -37.07 10.86 26.47
C GLY A 438 -36.59 11.98 27.37
N GLN A 439 -35.52 11.74 28.09
CA GLN A 439 -34.63 12.79 28.56
C GLN A 439 -33.55 13.01 27.48
N SER A 440 -33.79 14.04 26.65
CA SER A 440 -32.81 14.57 25.68
C SER A 440 -31.73 15.39 26.40
N GLY A 441 -30.90 14.77 27.22
CA GLY A 441 -29.94 15.46 28.07
C GLY A 441 -28.63 14.67 28.35
N GLY A 442 -28.31 13.63 27.57
CA GLY A 442 -27.11 12.83 27.77
C GLY A 442 -25.90 13.33 26.98
N VAL A 443 -24.71 12.83 27.36
CA VAL A 443 -23.44 13.04 26.65
C VAL A 443 -23.13 11.80 25.83
N THR A 444 -22.77 12.00 24.56
CA THR A 444 -22.24 10.94 23.68
C THR A 444 -20.82 11.27 23.27
N VAL A 445 -19.91 10.32 23.39
CA VAL A 445 -18.52 10.43 22.91
C VAL A 445 -18.30 9.44 21.79
N ILE A 446 -17.88 9.91 20.64
CA ILE A 446 -17.53 9.10 19.46
C ILE A 446 -16.05 9.31 19.19
N GLY A 447 -15.27 8.22 19.19
CA GLY A 447 -13.84 8.34 18.99
C GLY A 447 -13.16 7.07 18.52
N ASP A 448 -11.85 7.13 18.46
CA ASP A 448 -11.02 6.03 18.00
C ASP A 448 -10.38 5.22 19.14
N SER A 449 -9.15 4.73 18.95
CA SER A 449 -8.44 3.91 19.95
C SER A 449 -8.09 4.70 21.22
N VAL A 450 -7.95 6.01 21.14
CA VAL A 450 -7.69 6.85 22.32
C VAL A 450 -8.91 6.82 23.24
N ILE A 451 -10.11 7.01 22.67
CA ILE A 451 -11.36 6.93 23.43
C ILE A 451 -11.61 5.54 24.02
N VAL A 452 -11.24 4.46 23.29
CA VAL A 452 -11.30 3.10 23.86
C VAL A 452 -10.48 3.01 25.13
N GLY A 453 -9.28 3.59 25.16
CA GLY A 453 -8.40 3.61 26.34
C GLY A 453 -8.90 4.51 27.50
N VAL A 454 -9.64 5.57 27.17
CA VAL A 454 -10.13 6.55 28.14
C VAL A 454 -11.55 6.24 28.65
N LYS A 455 -12.27 5.34 27.99
CA LYS A 455 -13.67 4.99 28.28
C LYS A 455 -13.94 4.75 29.79
N PRO A 456 -13.14 3.93 30.53
CA PRO A 456 -13.41 3.69 31.94
C PRO A 456 -13.33 4.97 32.80
N ASN A 457 -12.47 5.93 32.42
CA ASN A 457 -12.32 7.20 33.12
C ASN A 457 -13.51 8.13 32.84
N LEU A 458 -13.98 8.18 31.58
CA LEU A 458 -15.16 8.95 31.17
C LEU A 458 -16.43 8.43 31.88
N GLU A 459 -16.66 7.13 31.87
CA GLU A 459 -17.82 6.50 32.54
C GLU A 459 -17.84 6.74 34.05
N LYS A 460 -16.65 6.88 34.67
CA LYS A 460 -16.53 7.22 36.07
C LYS A 460 -16.86 8.69 36.39
N LEU A 461 -16.48 9.62 35.48
CA LEU A 461 -16.64 11.07 35.69
C LEU A 461 -18.01 11.58 35.23
N ILE A 462 -18.56 11.02 34.17
CA ILE A 462 -19.79 11.53 33.54
C ILE A 462 -20.88 10.45 33.63
N PRO A 463 -21.85 10.60 34.54
CA PRO A 463 -22.95 9.63 34.69
C PRO A 463 -23.79 9.51 33.41
N ASN A 464 -24.16 8.29 33.04
CA ASN A 464 -25.00 7.98 31.88
C ASN A 464 -24.42 8.41 30.51
N ILE A 465 -23.10 8.54 30.41
CA ILE A 465 -22.40 8.81 29.16
C ILE A 465 -22.52 7.62 28.19
N VAL A 466 -22.74 7.87 26.91
CA VAL A 466 -22.63 6.87 25.85
C VAL A 466 -21.26 7.02 25.19
N VAL A 467 -20.40 5.99 25.29
CA VAL A 467 -19.04 6.04 24.71
C VAL A 467 -18.94 4.99 23.60
N ASP A 468 -18.84 5.44 22.36
CA ASP A 468 -18.60 4.60 21.19
C ASP A 468 -17.18 4.83 20.65
N GLY A 469 -16.23 4.06 21.17
CA GLY A 469 -14.84 4.01 20.74
C GLY A 469 -14.55 2.78 19.89
N LYS A 470 -13.78 2.96 18.79
CA LYS A 470 -13.37 1.84 17.93
C LYS A 470 -11.94 2.04 17.43
N VAL A 471 -11.08 1.05 17.65
CA VAL A 471 -9.70 1.06 17.14
C VAL A 471 -9.66 1.31 15.63
N SER A 472 -8.80 2.22 15.19
CA SER A 472 -8.60 2.61 13.78
C SER A 472 -9.82 3.24 13.10
N ARG A 473 -10.75 3.84 13.87
CA ARG A 473 -11.89 4.57 13.28
C ARG A 473 -11.41 5.79 12.52
N GLN A 474 -11.91 5.95 11.31
CA GLN A 474 -11.77 7.14 10.50
C GLN A 474 -12.96 8.09 10.72
N LEU A 475 -12.78 9.39 10.44
CA LEU A 475 -13.88 10.36 10.57
C LEU A 475 -15.10 9.98 9.69
N SER A 476 -14.87 9.44 8.49
CA SER A 476 -15.94 8.98 7.60
C SER A 476 -16.82 7.88 8.21
N ASP A 477 -16.27 7.04 9.09
CA ASP A 477 -17.03 5.95 9.72
C ASP A 477 -17.95 6.46 10.82
N ALA A 478 -17.69 7.67 11.35
CA ALA A 478 -18.48 8.26 12.44
C ALA A 478 -19.90 8.66 12.01
N ILE A 479 -20.11 8.96 10.73
CA ILE A 479 -21.44 9.29 10.19
C ILE A 479 -22.41 8.13 10.38
N ASP A 480 -21.99 6.90 10.07
CA ASP A 480 -22.80 5.70 10.26
C ASP A 480 -23.08 5.43 11.76
N VAL A 481 -22.12 5.72 12.62
CA VAL A 481 -22.27 5.63 14.08
C VAL A 481 -23.32 6.62 14.58
N VAL A 482 -23.23 7.89 14.16
CA VAL A 482 -24.21 8.92 14.50
C VAL A 482 -25.61 8.50 14.06
N ASN A 483 -25.77 8.04 12.82
CA ASN A 483 -27.04 7.57 12.31
C ASN A 483 -27.62 6.38 13.11
N THR A 484 -26.74 5.45 13.49
CA THR A 484 -27.12 4.30 14.33
C THR A 484 -27.58 4.75 15.72
N LEU A 485 -26.82 5.65 16.37
CA LEU A 485 -27.16 6.18 17.69
C LEU A 485 -28.46 7.03 17.66
N LYS A 486 -28.68 7.80 16.59
CA LYS A 486 -29.94 8.51 16.37
C LYS A 486 -31.13 7.56 16.25
N ALA A 487 -31.00 6.52 15.43
CA ALA A 487 -32.04 5.51 15.26
C ALA A 487 -32.35 4.74 16.56
N ALA A 488 -31.35 4.57 17.42
CA ALA A 488 -31.51 3.95 18.74
C ALA A 488 -31.94 4.93 19.84
N HIS A 489 -32.14 6.22 19.55
CA HIS A 489 -32.41 7.30 20.52
C HIS A 489 -31.34 7.42 21.63
N GLN A 490 -30.09 7.09 21.29
CA GLN A 490 -28.94 7.12 22.21
C GLN A 490 -27.98 8.29 21.97
N LEU A 491 -28.22 9.11 20.93
CA LEU A 491 -27.43 10.31 20.68
C LEU A 491 -27.86 11.42 21.65
N GLY A 492 -26.94 11.82 22.53
CA GLY A 492 -27.17 12.85 23.54
C GLY A 492 -27.37 14.25 22.96
N SER A 493 -27.72 15.22 23.83
CA SER A 493 -27.74 16.64 23.48
C SER A 493 -26.33 17.22 23.34
N THR A 494 -25.36 16.63 24.00
CA THR A 494 -23.93 16.96 23.91
C THR A 494 -23.18 15.82 23.24
N VAL A 495 -22.46 16.12 22.15
CA VAL A 495 -21.69 15.14 21.39
C VAL A 495 -20.24 15.54 21.37
N VAL A 496 -19.35 14.65 21.79
CA VAL A 496 -17.90 14.83 21.73
C VAL A 496 -17.33 13.96 20.62
N ILE A 497 -16.58 14.55 19.71
CA ILE A 497 -15.92 13.88 18.59
C ILE A 497 -14.41 13.89 18.83
N GLU A 498 -13.82 12.73 18.98
CA GLU A 498 -12.36 12.53 19.07
C GLU A 498 -11.91 11.65 17.91
N LEU A 499 -11.58 12.30 16.80
CA LEU A 499 -11.15 11.63 15.57
C LEU A 499 -10.08 12.47 14.87
N GLY A 500 -9.15 11.80 14.20
CA GLY A 500 -8.03 12.44 13.52
C GLY A 500 -6.66 11.87 13.87
N THR A 501 -6.59 10.99 14.89
CA THR A 501 -5.33 10.27 15.19
C THR A 501 -5.02 9.21 14.15
N ASN A 502 -6.04 8.70 13.45
CA ASN A 502 -5.92 7.63 12.44
C ASN A 502 -5.84 8.13 10.99
N GLY A 503 -5.72 9.42 10.77
CA GLY A 503 -5.53 9.99 9.43
C GLY A 503 -6.18 11.35 9.23
N PRO A 504 -5.78 12.07 8.17
CA PRO A 504 -6.34 13.35 7.82
C PRO A 504 -7.75 13.21 7.24
N PHE A 505 -8.52 14.30 7.35
CA PHE A 505 -9.83 14.45 6.74
C PHE A 505 -10.01 15.86 6.21
N SER A 506 -10.90 16.05 5.24
CA SER A 506 -11.23 17.36 4.70
C SER A 506 -12.29 18.07 5.54
N SER A 507 -12.35 19.42 5.45
CA SER A 507 -13.43 20.22 6.04
C SER A 507 -14.80 19.70 5.60
N ASN A 508 -15.01 19.44 4.30
CA ASN A 508 -16.29 18.92 3.80
C ASN A 508 -16.74 17.63 4.48
N LYS A 509 -15.78 16.74 4.85
CA LYS A 509 -16.13 15.49 5.56
C LYS A 509 -16.45 15.72 7.02
N LEU A 510 -15.80 16.70 7.62
CA LEU A 510 -16.16 17.15 8.98
C LEU A 510 -17.55 17.78 8.96
N ASP A 511 -17.84 18.67 7.99
CA ASP A 511 -19.15 19.31 7.84
C ASP A 511 -20.26 18.26 7.64
N GLU A 512 -20.05 17.24 6.78
CA GLU A 512 -20.99 16.12 6.62
C GLU A 512 -21.28 15.39 7.96
N LEU A 513 -20.27 15.26 8.83
CA LEU A 513 -20.46 14.66 10.16
C LEU A 513 -21.20 15.60 11.10
N LEU A 514 -20.85 16.89 11.12
CA LEU A 514 -21.51 17.91 11.93
C LEU A 514 -23.00 18.04 11.54
N ASP A 515 -23.31 18.07 10.25
CA ASP A 515 -24.67 18.04 9.70
C ASP A 515 -25.42 16.77 10.13
N ALA A 516 -24.75 15.61 10.04
CA ALA A 516 -25.32 14.35 10.50
C ALA A 516 -25.64 14.35 12.00
N ILE A 517 -24.86 15.04 12.84
CA ILE A 517 -25.14 15.20 14.27
C ILE A 517 -26.32 16.17 14.47
N GLY A 518 -26.36 17.28 13.76
CA GLY A 518 -27.44 18.27 13.75
C GLY A 518 -27.12 19.53 14.55
N GLU A 519 -27.67 20.64 14.09
CA GLU A 519 -27.46 21.97 14.67
C GLU A 519 -28.12 22.15 16.07
N ASP A 520 -29.06 21.27 16.42
CA ASP A 520 -29.74 21.23 17.72
C ASP A 520 -28.87 20.66 18.86
N LYS A 521 -27.67 20.14 18.52
CA LYS A 521 -26.74 19.55 19.47
C LYS A 521 -25.57 20.47 19.76
N GLN A 522 -25.09 20.45 21.01
CA GLN A 522 -23.79 21.01 21.34
C GLN A 522 -22.70 20.04 21.01
N ILE A 523 -21.78 20.42 20.13
CA ILE A 523 -20.72 19.55 19.63
C ILE A 523 -19.37 20.02 20.19
N TYR A 524 -18.56 19.08 20.65
CA TYR A 524 -17.18 19.33 21.04
C TYR A 524 -16.27 18.48 20.17
N VAL A 525 -15.33 19.12 19.50
CA VAL A 525 -14.28 18.43 18.73
C VAL A 525 -12.97 18.48 19.50
N VAL A 526 -12.33 17.34 19.67
CA VAL A 526 -11.05 17.25 20.38
C VAL A 526 -9.93 17.20 19.39
N ASN A 527 -8.95 18.12 19.47
CA ASN A 527 -7.83 18.11 18.57
C ASN A 527 -6.85 16.98 18.92
N SER A 528 -6.12 16.53 17.91
CA SER A 528 -5.27 15.34 17.99
C SER A 528 -3.84 15.70 18.44
N ARG A 529 -3.25 14.84 19.26
CA ARG A 529 -1.81 14.77 19.46
C ARG A 529 -1.30 13.44 18.94
N VAL A 530 -0.68 13.47 17.80
CA VAL A 530 -0.17 12.31 17.08
C VAL A 530 1.14 12.69 16.38
N PRO A 531 2.26 11.97 16.55
CA PRO A 531 3.53 12.31 15.91
C PRO A 531 3.49 11.92 14.43
N ARG A 532 2.64 12.60 13.66
CA ARG A 532 2.38 12.36 12.23
C ARG A 532 2.26 13.68 11.47
N ASP A 533 2.59 13.62 10.18
CA ASP A 533 2.63 14.80 9.29
C ASP A 533 1.29 15.49 9.12
N TRP A 534 0.17 14.81 9.39
CA TRP A 534 -1.16 15.37 9.26
C TRP A 534 -1.72 16.03 10.53
N GLN A 535 -1.04 15.90 11.68
CA GLN A 535 -1.52 16.48 12.94
C GLN A 535 -1.94 17.94 12.80
N ASP A 536 -1.05 18.74 12.21
CA ASP A 536 -1.29 20.18 12.09
C ASP A 536 -2.46 20.50 11.15
N SER A 537 -2.61 19.73 10.06
CA SER A 537 -3.73 19.90 9.12
C SER A 537 -5.07 19.51 9.75
N VAL A 538 -5.11 18.39 10.49
CA VAL A 538 -6.30 17.95 11.24
C VAL A 538 -6.68 18.97 12.30
N ASN A 539 -5.72 19.40 13.11
CA ASN A 539 -5.96 20.36 14.20
C ASN A 539 -6.44 21.71 13.66
N LYS A 540 -5.89 22.14 12.51
CA LYS A 540 -6.35 23.34 11.81
C LYS A 540 -7.81 23.20 11.35
N THR A 541 -8.16 22.09 10.69
CA THR A 541 -9.53 21.86 10.21
C THR A 541 -10.54 21.80 11.37
N LEU A 542 -10.18 21.21 12.51
CA LEU A 542 -11.03 21.17 13.70
C LEU A 542 -11.21 22.57 14.33
N ALA A 543 -10.15 23.39 14.34
CA ALA A 543 -10.22 24.75 14.84
C ALA A 543 -11.09 25.63 13.92
N GLU A 544 -10.90 25.55 12.60
CA GLU A 544 -11.72 26.28 11.62
C GLU A 544 -13.20 25.90 11.76
N ALA A 545 -13.56 24.64 11.92
CA ALA A 545 -14.94 24.21 12.14
C ALA A 545 -15.53 24.77 13.45
N ALA A 546 -14.73 24.88 14.53
CA ALA A 546 -15.18 25.47 15.78
C ALA A 546 -15.37 27.00 15.67
N ASP A 547 -14.65 27.66 14.76
CA ASP A 547 -14.83 29.10 14.49
C ASP A 547 -16.03 29.35 13.55
N GLU A 548 -16.34 28.44 12.63
CA GLU A 548 -17.40 28.58 11.63
C GLU A 548 -18.79 28.20 12.16
N HIS A 549 -18.89 27.21 13.06
CA HIS A 549 -20.15 26.68 13.58
C HIS A 549 -20.38 27.08 15.04
N SER A 550 -21.45 27.84 15.31
CA SER A 550 -21.76 28.35 16.64
C SER A 550 -22.07 27.31 17.72
N ASN A 551 -22.47 26.11 17.29
CA ASN A 551 -22.76 24.96 18.16
C ASN A 551 -21.56 23.99 18.30
N VAL A 552 -20.38 24.31 17.70
CA VAL A 552 -19.16 23.51 17.78
C VAL A 552 -18.13 24.22 18.66
N LYS A 553 -17.48 23.49 19.55
CA LYS A 553 -16.40 24.00 20.40
C LYS A 553 -15.18 23.11 20.31
N LEU A 554 -13.99 23.69 20.34
CA LEU A 554 -12.73 22.99 20.35
C LEU A 554 -12.29 22.65 21.78
N ILE A 555 -11.88 21.39 22.01
CA ILE A 555 -11.13 20.94 23.18
C ILE A 555 -9.67 20.81 22.78
N ASP A 556 -8.79 21.67 23.31
CA ASP A 556 -7.38 21.71 22.92
C ASP A 556 -6.52 20.74 23.73
N TRP A 557 -6.65 19.45 23.43
CA TRP A 557 -5.80 18.40 23.99
C TRP A 557 -4.33 18.54 23.58
N HIS A 558 -4.07 18.99 22.35
CA HIS A 558 -2.71 19.13 21.84
C HIS A 558 -1.87 20.08 22.70
N SER A 559 -2.39 21.27 22.98
CA SER A 559 -1.68 22.26 23.83
C SER A 559 -1.67 21.84 25.30
N PHE A 560 -2.78 21.29 25.82
CA PHE A 560 -2.90 20.85 27.19
C PHE A 560 -1.90 19.75 27.56
N SER A 561 -1.65 18.84 26.63
CA SER A 561 -0.72 17.73 26.83
C SER A 561 0.74 18.06 26.44
N LYS A 562 1.02 19.31 26.02
CA LYS A 562 2.37 19.73 25.60
C LYS A 562 3.39 19.54 26.74
N GLY A 563 4.51 18.88 26.44
CA GLY A 563 5.57 18.59 27.40
C GLY A 563 5.28 17.41 28.37
N LYS A 564 4.11 16.79 28.30
CA LYS A 564 3.69 15.68 29.17
C LYS A 564 3.95 14.33 28.54
N THR A 565 5.20 14.04 28.20
CA THR A 565 5.57 12.77 27.51
C THR A 565 5.23 11.54 28.35
N GLU A 566 5.25 11.64 29.66
CA GLU A 566 4.91 10.57 30.61
C GLU A 566 3.42 10.21 30.62
N TRP A 567 2.55 11.02 29.99
CA TRP A 567 1.13 10.71 29.83
C TRP A 567 0.85 9.73 28.68
N PHE A 568 1.84 9.54 27.82
CA PHE A 568 1.68 8.74 26.60
C PHE A 568 2.46 7.43 26.70
N THR A 569 1.97 6.42 25.98
CA THR A 569 2.77 5.25 25.67
C THR A 569 3.91 5.63 24.71
N LYS A 570 4.81 4.70 24.43
CA LYS A 570 5.97 4.96 23.56
C LYS A 570 5.61 5.40 22.13
N ASP A 571 4.39 5.17 21.69
CA ASP A 571 3.92 5.60 20.37
C ASP A 571 3.56 7.09 20.29
N GLY A 572 3.50 7.77 21.45
CA GLY A 572 3.18 9.20 21.54
C GLY A 572 1.70 9.54 21.28
N VAL A 573 0.82 8.53 21.21
CA VAL A 573 -0.61 8.65 20.92
C VAL A 573 -1.48 8.07 22.03
N HIS A 574 -1.32 6.77 22.31
CA HIS A 574 -2.10 6.10 23.34
C HIS A 574 -1.67 6.54 24.75
N LEU A 575 -2.63 6.59 25.64
CA LEU A 575 -2.44 7.20 26.94
C LEU A 575 -2.04 6.19 28.01
N GLN A 576 -1.12 6.58 28.89
CA GLN A 576 -0.85 5.94 30.17
C GLN A 576 -1.99 6.28 31.16
N PRO A 577 -2.16 5.57 32.28
CA PRO A 577 -3.26 5.82 33.22
C PRO A 577 -3.41 7.28 33.64
N LYS A 578 -2.30 7.98 33.95
CA LYS A 578 -2.33 9.41 34.31
C LYS A 578 -2.77 10.30 33.14
N GLY A 579 -2.36 9.96 31.92
CA GLY A 579 -2.78 10.65 30.71
C GLY A 579 -4.27 10.44 30.44
N ALA A 580 -4.78 9.22 30.63
CA ALA A 580 -6.19 8.88 30.48
C ALA A 580 -7.08 9.62 31.48
N GLU A 581 -6.63 9.75 32.74
CA GLU A 581 -7.32 10.55 33.77
C GLU A 581 -7.35 12.03 33.39
N ALA A 582 -6.22 12.60 32.96
CA ALA A 582 -6.12 14.00 32.55
C ALA A 582 -6.98 14.30 31.31
N TYR A 583 -7.01 13.36 30.36
CA TYR A 583 -7.81 13.48 29.13
C TYR A 583 -9.33 13.47 29.43
N ALA A 584 -9.76 12.52 30.27
CA ALA A 584 -11.17 12.43 30.66
C ALA A 584 -11.60 13.65 31.48
N GLY A 585 -10.73 14.17 32.38
CA GLY A 585 -10.97 15.39 33.12
C GLY A 585 -11.10 16.62 32.25
N LEU A 586 -10.26 16.75 31.19
CA LEU A 586 -10.34 17.85 30.24
C LEU A 586 -11.67 17.84 29.46
N ILE A 587 -12.12 16.65 29.03
CA ILE A 587 -13.43 16.53 28.36
C ILE A 587 -14.55 16.89 29.34
N GLU A 588 -14.52 16.38 30.55
CA GLU A 588 -15.55 16.63 31.56
C GLU A 588 -15.65 18.13 31.92
N GLU A 589 -14.50 18.80 32.07
CA GLU A 589 -14.44 20.24 32.33
C GLU A 589 -15.02 21.07 31.17
N ALA A 590 -14.73 20.66 29.93
CA ALA A 590 -15.19 21.37 28.75
C ALA A 590 -16.70 21.28 28.51
N ILE A 591 -17.36 20.18 28.90
CA ILE A 591 -18.79 19.94 28.69
C ILE A 591 -19.69 20.42 29.84
N ARG A 592 -19.11 20.74 30.98
CA ARG A 592 -19.81 21.38 32.12
C ARG A 592 -20.21 22.83 31.78
#